data_75fa851566955d424daf9b11323e63dc
#
_entry.id   75fa851566955d424daf9b11323e63dc
#
_cell.length_a   1.000
_cell.length_b   1.000
_cell.length_c   1.000
_cell.angle_alpha   90.00
_cell.angle_beta   90.00
_cell.angle_gamma   90.00
#
_symmetry.space_group_name_H-M   'P 1'
#
loop_
_entity.id
_entity.type
_entity.pdbx_description
1 polymer ?
#
loop_
_entity_poly.entity_id
_entity_poly.type
_entity_poly.pdbx_seq_one_letter_code
_entity_poly.pdbx_strand_id
1 'polypeptide(L)'
;MNPIRLMFVLTSPTRGGVEEVVLALLKRLPCSEFRLALAAPRALLEAFGRDLDGVPVDIEPVAAESWWRRTEVSQLARFIHRVRPDIVNPHLFRSVVVAAPLARWHRVPTVVETYHGREGWRHGPIRGSFVPDRLLSRFVTRVIAVSEAARDFLVRVKGYPADKVVVVPNGRDLSALVPGRDRESARKDLGVDPHTPIVGVVGRLEDQKGHRYLLDAWPAVTRDFPDARLLLVGDGSRREALEAQVKALGIAPSVIFTGFRADVARMLDAIDVLALPSLYEGMPLTAIEAAAMARPVVATAVDGTPEVVEHGVTGFLVPPANPPALSGALLTLLADPDRARRLGETGRQRTLERFDLTQQVEATAAVYRSVATRS
;
A
#
# COMPACT_ATOMS: atom_id res chain seq x y z
N MET A 1 5.97 27.33 20.66
CA MET A 1 4.58 27.01 20.29
C MET A 1 4.27 25.63 20.87
N ASN A 2 3.04 25.42 21.34
CA ASN A 2 2.65 24.08 21.78
C ASN A 2 2.59 23.12 20.59
N PRO A 3 3.06 21.86 20.72
CA PRO A 3 2.99 20.88 19.65
C PRO A 3 1.54 20.54 19.30
N ILE A 4 1.27 20.32 18.02
CA ILE A 4 -0.03 19.90 17.49
C ILE A 4 -0.32 18.47 17.97
N ARG A 5 -1.44 18.26 18.65
CA ARG A 5 -1.88 16.92 19.10
C ARG A 5 -2.58 16.22 17.95
N LEU A 6 -1.90 15.23 17.37
CA LEU A 6 -2.36 14.49 16.19
C LEU A 6 -2.68 13.05 16.57
N MET A 7 -3.91 12.62 16.30
CA MET A 7 -4.38 11.25 16.57
C MET A 7 -4.62 10.51 15.26
N PHE A 8 -3.89 9.43 15.04
CA PHE A 8 -4.17 8.47 13.97
C PHE A 8 -5.21 7.44 14.41
N VAL A 9 -6.10 7.06 13.49
CA VAL A 9 -7.11 6.02 13.74
C VAL A 9 -7.06 4.98 12.62
N LEU A 10 -6.76 3.73 13.00
CA LEU A 10 -6.73 2.55 12.15
C LEU A 10 -7.77 1.53 12.62
N THR A 11 -8.39 0.83 11.68
CA THR A 11 -9.40 -0.22 11.97
C THR A 11 -9.05 -1.56 11.31
N SER A 12 -7.99 -1.65 10.53
CA SER A 12 -7.48 -2.91 9.99
C SER A 12 -6.72 -3.69 11.06
N PRO A 13 -7.01 -4.99 11.27
CA PRO A 13 -6.26 -5.81 12.21
C PRO A 13 -4.95 -6.34 11.64
N THR A 14 -4.75 -6.21 10.32
CA THR A 14 -3.59 -6.78 9.61
C THR A 14 -2.63 -5.70 9.16
N ARG A 15 -1.35 -5.99 9.22
CA ARG A 15 -0.27 -5.12 8.71
C ARG A 15 -0.24 -5.16 7.18
N GLY A 16 -0.29 -4.00 6.55
CA GLY A 16 -0.28 -3.83 5.09
C GLY A 16 0.23 -2.45 4.69
N GLY A 17 0.05 -2.06 3.43
CA GLY A 17 0.60 -0.80 2.91
C GLY A 17 0.09 0.45 3.64
N VAL A 18 -1.17 0.48 4.04
CA VAL A 18 -1.77 1.60 4.79
C VAL A 18 -1.13 1.74 6.17
N GLU A 19 -0.98 0.62 6.86
CA GLU A 19 -0.40 0.54 8.21
C GLU A 19 1.08 0.90 8.18
N GLU A 20 1.81 0.53 7.12
CA GLU A 20 3.20 0.94 6.89
C GLU A 20 3.34 2.46 6.70
N VAL A 21 2.41 3.09 5.98
CA VAL A 21 2.40 4.56 5.84
C VAL A 21 2.20 5.23 7.19
N VAL A 22 1.26 4.75 8.01
CA VAL A 22 1.04 5.33 9.35
C VAL A 22 2.26 5.11 10.25
N LEU A 23 2.83 3.91 10.25
CA LEU A 23 4.05 3.61 11.03
C LEU A 23 5.22 4.53 10.63
N ALA A 24 5.40 4.78 9.33
CA ALA A 24 6.41 5.69 8.82
C ALA A 24 6.18 7.13 9.30
N LEU A 25 4.94 7.62 9.29
CA LEU A 25 4.57 8.93 9.82
C LEU A 25 4.82 9.02 11.33
N LEU A 26 4.45 8.00 12.10
CA LEU A 26 4.70 7.94 13.54
C LEU A 26 6.19 8.03 13.88
N LYS A 27 7.05 7.38 13.09
CA LYS A 27 8.50 7.36 13.27
C LYS A 27 9.21 8.64 12.81
N ARG A 28 8.63 9.39 11.86
CA ARG A 28 9.34 10.48 11.16
C ARG A 28 8.76 11.88 11.37
N LEU A 29 7.52 12.01 11.82
CA LEU A 29 6.96 13.33 12.15
C LEU A 29 7.77 13.95 13.31
N PRO A 30 8.17 15.25 13.23
CA PRO A 30 9.01 15.86 14.22
C PRO A 30 8.29 16.03 15.56
N CYS A 31 8.81 15.40 16.62
CA CYS A 31 8.25 15.46 17.99
C CYS A 31 8.22 16.87 18.59
N SER A 32 9.06 17.78 18.06
CA SER A 32 9.04 19.20 18.43
C SER A 32 7.77 19.91 17.96
N GLU A 33 7.12 19.41 16.91
CA GLU A 33 5.95 20.02 16.30
C GLU A 33 4.66 19.20 16.56
N PHE A 34 4.78 17.89 16.73
CA PHE A 34 3.63 16.99 16.86
C PHE A 34 3.72 16.14 18.12
N ARG A 35 2.60 16.06 18.85
CA ARG A 35 2.38 15.07 19.90
C ARG A 35 1.43 14.01 19.35
N LEU A 36 1.94 12.79 19.19
CA LEU A 36 1.26 11.73 18.45
C LEU A 36 0.41 10.83 19.36
N ALA A 37 -0.73 10.39 18.85
CA ALA A 37 -1.56 9.36 19.44
C ALA A 37 -2.02 8.37 18.36
N LEU A 38 -2.18 7.10 18.71
CA LEU A 38 -2.59 6.03 17.80
C LEU A 38 -3.71 5.20 18.44
N ALA A 39 -4.86 5.17 17.79
CA ALA A 39 -5.94 4.22 18.08
C ALA A 39 -5.90 3.13 17.00
N ALA A 40 -5.63 1.89 17.39
CA ALA A 40 -5.47 0.78 16.46
C ALA A 40 -5.89 -0.56 17.09
N PRO A 41 -6.27 -1.58 16.27
CA PRO A 41 -6.55 -2.92 16.76
C PRO A 41 -5.36 -3.54 17.48
N ARG A 42 -5.64 -4.30 18.55
CA ARG A 42 -4.60 -5.00 19.32
C ARG A 42 -3.73 -5.90 18.43
N ALA A 43 -4.33 -6.67 17.51
CA ALA A 43 -3.61 -7.52 16.60
C ALA A 43 -2.64 -6.74 15.69
N LEU A 44 -3.02 -5.53 15.26
CA LEU A 44 -2.12 -4.66 14.48
C LEU A 44 -0.97 -4.12 15.35
N LEU A 45 -1.26 -3.72 16.59
CA LEU A 45 -0.23 -3.25 17.52
C LEU A 45 0.80 -4.36 17.83
N GLU A 46 0.32 -5.59 18.00
CA GLU A 46 1.19 -6.77 18.14
C GLU A 46 2.03 -7.04 16.87
N ALA A 47 1.43 -6.86 15.68
CA ALA A 47 2.13 -6.98 14.40
C ALA A 47 3.16 -5.87 14.15
N PHE A 48 2.98 -4.68 14.72
CA PHE A 48 4.01 -3.65 14.74
C PHE A 48 5.16 -4.00 15.68
N GLY A 49 4.85 -4.62 16.83
CA GLY A 49 5.84 -5.12 17.77
C GLY A 49 6.92 -4.08 18.10
N ARG A 50 8.19 -4.46 17.90
CA ARG A 50 9.35 -3.60 18.19
C ARG A 50 9.46 -2.37 17.29
N ASP A 51 8.70 -2.31 16.20
CA ASP A 51 8.70 -1.12 15.32
C ASP A 51 8.16 0.13 16.02
N LEU A 52 7.44 -0.02 17.12
CA LEU A 52 6.95 1.09 17.95
C LEU A 52 7.88 1.42 19.13
N ASP A 53 8.94 0.62 19.37
CA ASP A 53 9.86 0.86 20.47
C ASP A 53 10.57 2.22 20.29
N GLY A 54 10.51 3.04 21.34
CA GLY A 54 11.11 4.38 21.33
C GLY A 54 10.34 5.44 20.51
N VAL A 55 9.22 5.11 19.88
CA VAL A 55 8.35 6.09 19.22
C VAL A 55 7.51 6.80 20.29
N PRO A 56 7.58 8.14 20.42
CA PRO A 56 6.83 8.89 21.44
C PRO A 56 5.36 9.06 21.03
N VAL A 57 4.56 8.00 21.19
CA VAL A 57 3.15 7.94 20.78
C VAL A 57 2.28 7.40 21.92
N ASP A 58 1.17 8.10 22.21
CA ASP A 58 0.11 7.61 23.09
C ASP A 58 -0.71 6.54 22.35
N ILE A 59 -0.76 5.30 22.85
CA ILE A 59 -1.43 4.18 22.18
C ILE A 59 -2.69 3.79 22.93
N GLU A 60 -3.79 3.57 22.19
CA GLU A 60 -5.03 2.98 22.69
C GLU A 60 -5.41 1.77 21.84
N PRO A 61 -5.41 0.55 22.38
CA PRO A 61 -5.96 -0.60 21.70
C PRO A 61 -7.48 -0.44 21.55
N VAL A 62 -7.97 -0.44 20.29
CA VAL A 62 -9.40 -0.46 19.99
C VAL A 62 -9.75 -1.79 19.36
N ALA A 63 -10.90 -2.37 19.72
CA ALA A 63 -11.29 -3.62 19.10
C ALA A 63 -11.74 -3.38 17.65
N ALA A 64 -11.33 -4.27 16.73
CA ALA A 64 -11.57 -4.12 15.29
C ALA A 64 -12.64 -5.05 14.75
N GLU A 65 -13.19 -5.94 15.58
CA GLU A 65 -14.07 -7.01 15.12
C GLU A 65 -15.44 -6.50 14.66
N SER A 66 -15.89 -5.39 15.24
CA SER A 66 -17.20 -4.80 14.91
C SER A 66 -17.24 -3.31 15.26
N TRP A 67 -16.96 -2.48 14.28
CA TRP A 67 -16.97 -1.01 14.36
C TRP A 67 -18.34 -0.37 14.79
N TRP A 68 -19.35 -1.19 15.03
CA TRP A 68 -20.68 -0.81 15.58
C TRP A 68 -20.84 -1.15 17.07
N ARG A 69 -19.94 -1.90 17.67
CA ARG A 69 -20.12 -2.26 19.09
C ARG A 69 -19.95 -1.02 19.94
N ARG A 70 -20.92 -0.78 20.81
CA ARG A 70 -20.92 0.37 21.73
C ARG A 70 -19.65 0.48 22.57
N THR A 71 -19.02 -0.65 22.89
CA THR A 71 -17.75 -0.73 23.63
C THR A 71 -16.59 -0.08 22.89
N GLU A 72 -16.45 -0.34 21.58
CA GLU A 72 -15.37 0.18 20.73
C GLU A 72 -15.52 1.67 20.47
N VAL A 73 -16.74 2.10 20.15
CA VAL A 73 -17.08 3.51 19.99
C VAL A 73 -16.81 4.26 21.28
N SER A 74 -17.15 3.69 22.46
CA SER A 74 -16.91 4.31 23.76
C SER A 74 -15.43 4.35 24.14
N GLN A 75 -14.62 3.35 23.74
CA GLN A 75 -13.17 3.36 23.94
C GLN A 75 -12.52 4.50 23.15
N LEU A 76 -12.83 4.60 21.85
CA LEU A 76 -12.31 5.67 21.00
C LEU A 76 -12.77 7.05 21.51
N ALA A 77 -14.03 7.18 21.94
CA ALA A 77 -14.56 8.41 22.51
C ALA A 77 -13.80 8.84 23.78
N ARG A 78 -13.52 7.89 24.69
CA ARG A 78 -12.72 8.14 25.90
C ARG A 78 -11.29 8.54 25.57
N PHE A 79 -10.70 7.89 24.56
CA PHE A 79 -9.35 8.21 24.11
C PHE A 79 -9.28 9.62 23.52
N ILE A 80 -10.22 10.00 22.64
CA ILE A 80 -10.34 11.37 22.12
C ILE A 80 -10.47 12.37 23.28
N HIS A 81 -11.32 12.06 24.28
CA HIS A 81 -11.51 12.94 25.44
C HIS A 81 -10.23 13.09 26.27
N ARG A 82 -9.46 11.99 26.46
CA ARG A 82 -8.19 11.99 27.20
C ARG A 82 -7.09 12.77 26.49
N VAL A 83 -6.88 12.50 25.20
CA VAL A 83 -5.81 13.09 24.38
C VAL A 83 -6.13 14.54 24.00
N ARG A 84 -7.41 14.87 23.83
CA ARG A 84 -7.90 16.17 23.31
C ARG A 84 -7.14 16.57 22.03
N PRO A 85 -7.18 15.77 20.96
CA PRO A 85 -6.41 16.03 19.76
C PRO A 85 -6.88 17.33 19.08
N ASP A 86 -5.94 18.02 18.46
CA ASP A 86 -6.23 19.16 17.59
C ASP A 86 -6.63 18.66 16.20
N ILE A 87 -6.07 17.49 15.81
CA ILE A 87 -6.36 16.81 14.55
C ILE A 87 -6.62 15.33 14.81
N VAL A 88 -7.72 14.80 14.25
CA VAL A 88 -7.94 13.35 14.12
C VAL A 88 -7.74 12.96 12.66
N ASN A 89 -6.86 11.98 12.41
CA ASN A 89 -6.56 11.46 11.08
C ASN A 89 -6.98 9.99 10.94
N PRO A 90 -8.23 9.72 10.52
CA PRO A 90 -8.66 8.38 10.17
C PRO A 90 -8.11 7.94 8.82
N HIS A 91 -7.68 6.69 8.73
CA HIS A 91 -7.26 6.03 7.50
C HIS A 91 -8.28 4.97 7.10
N LEU A 92 -8.66 4.91 5.82
CA LEU A 92 -9.70 4.06 5.26
C LEU A 92 -11.12 4.43 5.73
N PHE A 93 -12.11 4.07 4.92
CA PHE A 93 -13.52 4.42 5.13
C PHE A 93 -14.07 4.00 6.50
N ARG A 94 -13.74 2.78 6.96
CA ARG A 94 -14.23 2.29 8.26
C ARG A 94 -13.80 3.17 9.42
N SER A 95 -12.55 3.64 9.39
CA SER A 95 -12.03 4.56 10.41
C SER A 95 -12.74 5.92 10.34
N VAL A 96 -13.01 6.42 9.13
CA VAL A 96 -13.74 7.69 8.91
C VAL A 96 -15.15 7.64 9.48
N VAL A 97 -15.88 6.54 9.21
CA VAL A 97 -17.29 6.37 9.66
C VAL A 97 -17.41 6.50 11.18
N VAL A 98 -16.43 6.01 11.92
CA VAL A 98 -16.47 6.05 13.40
C VAL A 98 -15.80 7.30 13.92
N ALA A 99 -14.60 7.61 13.46
CA ALA A 99 -13.79 8.66 14.06
C ALA A 99 -14.27 10.08 13.71
N ALA A 100 -14.77 10.33 12.48
CA ALA A 100 -15.16 11.68 12.09
C ALA A 100 -16.40 12.20 12.86
N PRO A 101 -17.50 11.45 13.05
CA PRO A 101 -18.60 11.87 13.89
C PRO A 101 -18.21 12.03 15.36
N LEU A 102 -17.39 11.10 15.91
CA LEU A 102 -16.92 11.18 17.29
C LEU A 102 -16.03 12.40 17.54
N ALA A 103 -15.10 12.68 16.62
CA ALA A 103 -14.27 13.87 16.68
C ALA A 103 -15.13 15.14 16.74
N ARG A 104 -16.17 15.20 15.92
CA ARG A 104 -17.11 16.32 15.90
C ARG A 104 -17.90 16.44 17.21
N TRP A 105 -18.37 15.31 17.75
CA TRP A 105 -19.07 15.26 19.05
C TRP A 105 -18.19 15.78 20.19
N HIS A 106 -16.91 15.39 20.19
CA HIS A 106 -15.92 15.84 21.18
C HIS A 106 -15.30 17.21 20.86
N ARG A 107 -15.85 17.94 19.88
CA ARG A 107 -15.38 19.27 19.47
C ARG A 107 -13.90 19.31 19.06
N VAL A 108 -13.41 18.21 18.46
CA VAL A 108 -12.09 18.23 17.81
C VAL A 108 -12.14 19.24 16.66
N PRO A 109 -11.21 20.18 16.61
CA PRO A 109 -11.24 21.26 15.60
C PRO A 109 -11.18 20.74 14.18
N THR A 110 -10.34 19.73 13.93
CA THR A 110 -9.97 19.30 12.59
C THR A 110 -10.02 17.78 12.44
N VAL A 111 -10.59 17.32 11.31
CA VAL A 111 -10.50 15.94 10.84
C VAL A 111 -9.82 15.94 9.48
N VAL A 112 -8.71 15.22 9.37
CA VAL A 112 -7.98 15.00 8.10
C VAL A 112 -8.10 13.53 7.73
N GLU A 113 -8.89 13.20 6.72
CA GLU A 113 -8.97 11.83 6.20
C GLU A 113 -7.75 11.53 5.33
N THR A 114 -7.14 10.33 5.45
CA THR A 114 -6.19 9.83 4.44
C THR A 114 -6.83 8.70 3.66
N TYR A 115 -7.01 8.93 2.36
CA TYR A 115 -7.65 8.01 1.44
C TYR A 115 -6.61 7.24 0.63
N HIS A 116 -6.58 5.92 0.81
CA HIS A 116 -5.60 5.01 0.21
C HIS A 116 -6.08 4.27 -1.04
N GLY A 117 -7.22 4.64 -1.61
CA GLY A 117 -7.76 4.01 -2.81
C GLY A 117 -9.06 3.24 -2.58
N ARG A 118 -9.47 2.49 -3.59
CA ARG A 118 -10.75 1.78 -3.58
C ARG A 118 -10.76 0.65 -2.56
N GLU A 119 -11.95 0.38 -2.04
CA GLU A 119 -12.19 -0.69 -1.09
C GLU A 119 -12.96 -1.83 -1.77
N GLY A 120 -12.27 -2.96 -1.95
CA GLY A 120 -12.78 -4.10 -2.70
C GLY A 120 -14.09 -4.73 -2.20
N TRP A 121 -14.45 -4.48 -0.92
CA TRP A 121 -15.70 -4.97 -0.35
C TRP A 121 -16.92 -4.10 -0.70
N ARG A 122 -16.71 -2.94 -1.33
CA ARG A 122 -17.76 -1.98 -1.70
C ARG A 122 -18.25 -2.21 -3.13
N HIS A 123 -18.95 -3.31 -3.35
CA HIS A 123 -19.55 -3.66 -4.63
C HIS A 123 -21.08 -3.75 -4.54
N GLY A 124 -21.73 -3.56 -5.69
CA GLY A 124 -23.18 -3.66 -5.83
C GLY A 124 -23.96 -2.40 -5.41
N PRO A 125 -25.30 -2.39 -5.60
CA PRO A 125 -26.10 -1.17 -5.49
C PRO A 125 -26.16 -0.57 -4.09
N ILE A 126 -26.10 -1.39 -3.05
CA ILE A 126 -26.14 -0.93 -1.67
C ILE A 126 -24.74 -0.59 -1.16
N ARG A 127 -23.77 -1.52 -1.34
CA ARG A 127 -22.38 -1.32 -0.88
C ARG A 127 -21.58 -0.36 -1.78
N GLY A 128 -21.92 -0.28 -3.06
CA GLY A 128 -21.33 0.66 -4.01
C GLY A 128 -21.92 2.08 -3.95
N SER A 129 -22.96 2.30 -3.11
CA SER A 129 -23.46 3.66 -2.88
C SER A 129 -22.46 4.49 -2.08
N PHE A 130 -22.08 5.65 -2.61
CA PHE A 130 -21.19 6.60 -1.96
C PHE A 130 -21.92 7.75 -1.25
N VAL A 131 -23.25 7.64 -1.08
CA VAL A 131 -24.04 8.61 -0.30
C VAL A 131 -23.52 8.74 1.14
N PRO A 132 -23.17 7.66 1.86
CA PRO A 132 -22.56 7.78 3.19
C PRO A 132 -21.24 8.55 3.19
N ASP A 133 -20.38 8.36 2.16
CA ASP A 133 -19.10 9.09 2.03
C ASP A 133 -19.36 10.59 1.86
N ARG A 134 -20.29 10.94 1.01
CA ARG A 134 -20.68 12.33 0.76
C ARG A 134 -21.26 13.01 2.00
N LEU A 135 -22.03 12.28 2.81
CA LEU A 135 -22.53 12.79 4.08
C LEU A 135 -21.40 12.94 5.12
N LEU A 136 -20.50 11.96 5.20
CA LEU A 136 -19.36 12.00 6.11
C LEU A 136 -18.33 13.06 5.73
N SER A 137 -18.21 13.40 4.44
CA SER A 137 -17.30 14.47 3.99
C SER A 137 -17.58 15.83 4.64
N ARG A 138 -18.78 16.03 5.19
CA ARG A 138 -19.15 17.24 5.94
C ARG A 138 -18.41 17.35 7.27
N PHE A 139 -18.00 16.21 7.85
CA PHE A 139 -17.24 16.15 9.11
C PHE A 139 -15.74 16.22 8.86
N VAL A 140 -15.30 16.05 7.61
CA VAL A 140 -13.90 16.06 7.20
C VAL A 140 -13.49 17.46 6.75
N THR A 141 -12.41 17.99 7.31
CA THR A 141 -11.86 19.31 7.00
C THR A 141 -10.99 19.26 5.74
N ARG A 142 -10.12 18.25 5.65
CA ARG A 142 -9.24 17.99 4.50
C ARG A 142 -9.16 16.50 4.24
N VAL A 143 -8.85 16.13 3.00
CA VAL A 143 -8.57 14.75 2.59
C VAL A 143 -7.20 14.71 1.93
N ILE A 144 -6.34 13.84 2.40
CA ILE A 144 -5.10 13.48 1.74
C ILE A 144 -5.40 12.29 0.83
N ALA A 145 -5.29 12.47 -0.48
CA ALA A 145 -5.35 11.41 -1.47
C ALA A 145 -3.93 10.96 -1.83
N VAL A 146 -3.67 9.65 -1.84
CA VAL A 146 -2.32 9.12 -2.10
C VAL A 146 -1.89 9.15 -3.56
N SER A 147 -2.79 9.56 -4.47
CA SER A 147 -2.53 9.66 -5.92
C SER A 147 -3.55 10.61 -6.57
N GLU A 148 -3.25 11.10 -7.77
CA GLU A 148 -4.21 11.89 -8.57
C GLU A 148 -5.44 11.04 -8.95
N ALA A 149 -5.24 9.76 -9.26
CA ALA A 149 -6.35 8.84 -9.52
C ALA A 149 -7.25 8.68 -8.29
N ALA A 150 -6.68 8.63 -7.09
CA ALA A 150 -7.44 8.59 -5.83
C ALA A 150 -8.23 9.90 -5.60
N ARG A 151 -7.62 11.05 -5.90
CA ARG A 151 -8.31 12.36 -5.88
C ARG A 151 -9.46 12.39 -6.86
N ASP A 152 -9.24 12.00 -8.10
CA ASP A 152 -10.26 11.96 -9.13
C ASP A 152 -11.45 11.07 -8.74
N PHE A 153 -11.17 9.92 -8.16
CA PHE A 153 -12.21 9.02 -7.65
C PHE A 153 -13.00 9.66 -6.48
N LEU A 154 -12.33 10.31 -5.54
CA LEU A 154 -12.99 11.03 -4.45
C LEU A 154 -13.92 12.13 -4.97
N VAL A 155 -13.45 12.95 -5.89
CA VAL A 155 -14.20 14.12 -6.39
C VAL A 155 -15.32 13.70 -7.33
N ARG A 156 -15.00 12.88 -8.35
CA ARG A 156 -15.94 12.57 -9.44
C ARG A 156 -16.92 11.46 -9.08
N VAL A 157 -16.51 10.51 -8.24
CA VAL A 157 -17.34 9.33 -7.93
C VAL A 157 -17.95 9.42 -6.54
N LYS A 158 -17.13 9.72 -5.50
CA LYS A 158 -17.65 9.85 -4.13
C LYS A 158 -18.31 11.21 -3.85
N GLY A 159 -18.07 12.24 -4.68
CA GLY A 159 -18.67 13.56 -4.57
C GLY A 159 -18.10 14.41 -3.45
N TYR A 160 -16.83 14.23 -3.11
CA TYR A 160 -16.11 15.11 -2.19
C TYR A 160 -15.85 16.48 -2.85
N PRO A 161 -15.93 17.59 -2.10
CA PRO A 161 -15.54 18.90 -2.62
C PRO A 161 -14.06 18.90 -3.01
N ALA A 162 -13.74 19.35 -4.23
CA ALA A 162 -12.39 19.31 -4.77
C ALA A 162 -11.38 20.16 -3.97
N ASP A 163 -11.85 21.26 -3.39
CA ASP A 163 -11.07 22.16 -2.55
C ASP A 163 -10.62 21.52 -1.21
N LYS A 164 -11.29 20.45 -0.78
CA LYS A 164 -10.90 19.68 0.41
C LYS A 164 -9.83 18.64 0.13
N VAL A 165 -9.60 18.23 -1.12
CA VAL A 165 -8.71 17.12 -1.46
C VAL A 165 -7.34 17.62 -1.88
N VAL A 166 -6.32 17.15 -1.18
CA VAL A 166 -4.89 17.42 -1.47
C VAL A 166 -4.22 16.10 -1.82
N VAL A 167 -3.40 16.09 -2.86
CA VAL A 167 -2.64 14.90 -3.23
C VAL A 167 -1.29 14.92 -2.52
N VAL A 168 -1.01 13.85 -1.78
CA VAL A 168 0.29 13.57 -1.19
C VAL A 168 0.66 12.13 -1.56
N PRO A 169 1.55 11.94 -2.54
CA PRO A 169 1.98 10.62 -2.96
C PRO A 169 2.61 9.84 -1.82
N ASN A 170 2.42 8.52 -1.83
CA ASN A 170 3.14 7.66 -0.91
C ASN A 170 4.64 7.68 -1.21
N GLY A 171 5.45 7.68 -0.16
CA GLY A 171 6.90 7.51 -0.22
C GLY A 171 7.36 6.27 0.53
N ARG A 172 8.62 5.89 0.31
CA ARG A 172 9.29 4.80 1.02
C ARG A 172 10.66 5.22 1.49
N ASP A 173 11.12 4.61 2.57
CA ASP A 173 12.52 4.71 2.95
C ASP A 173 13.37 3.91 1.94
N LEU A 174 13.97 4.66 1.03
CA LEU A 174 14.72 4.09 -0.09
C LEU A 174 16.17 3.76 0.28
N SER A 175 16.62 4.15 1.47
CA SER A 175 18.02 4.00 1.90
C SER A 175 18.46 2.54 2.05
N ALA A 176 17.54 1.65 2.45
CA ALA A 176 17.79 0.22 2.59
C ALA A 176 17.66 -0.56 1.26
N LEU A 177 17.11 0.06 0.20
CA LEU A 177 16.84 -0.57 -1.08
C LEU A 177 18.05 -0.41 -2.01
N VAL A 178 19.04 -1.28 -1.84
CA VAL A 178 20.30 -1.26 -2.59
C VAL A 178 20.37 -2.46 -3.53
N PRO A 179 20.29 -2.24 -4.87
CA PRO A 179 20.31 -3.30 -5.86
C PRO A 179 21.61 -4.11 -5.80
N GLY A 180 21.53 -5.43 -5.97
CA GLY A 180 22.66 -6.34 -6.06
C GLY A 180 23.30 -6.72 -4.72
N ARG A 181 22.88 -6.13 -3.61
CA ARG A 181 23.45 -6.40 -2.27
C ARG A 181 23.29 -7.84 -1.84
N ASP A 182 22.10 -8.39 -2.01
CA ASP A 182 21.71 -9.70 -1.48
C ASP A 182 21.32 -10.73 -2.56
N ARG A 183 21.44 -10.35 -3.87
CA ARG A 183 20.90 -11.13 -4.99
C ARG A 183 21.35 -12.57 -5.00
N GLU A 184 22.67 -12.82 -4.92
CA GLU A 184 23.21 -14.16 -4.97
C GLU A 184 22.76 -15.02 -3.78
N SER A 185 22.87 -14.46 -2.56
CA SER A 185 22.48 -15.15 -1.34
C SER A 185 20.97 -15.41 -1.29
N ALA A 186 20.15 -14.47 -1.74
CA ALA A 186 18.71 -14.63 -1.79
C ALA A 186 18.28 -15.74 -2.77
N ARG A 187 18.91 -15.81 -3.95
CA ARG A 187 18.65 -16.88 -4.94
C ARG A 187 19.09 -18.25 -4.42
N LYS A 188 20.24 -18.31 -3.78
CA LYS A 188 20.72 -19.54 -3.13
C LYS A 188 19.74 -20.06 -2.06
N ASP A 189 19.22 -19.18 -1.22
CA ASP A 189 18.24 -19.56 -0.17
C ASP A 189 16.91 -20.03 -0.76
N LEU A 190 16.54 -19.51 -1.94
CA LEU A 190 15.37 -19.95 -2.69
C LEU A 190 15.60 -21.25 -3.47
N GLY A 191 16.84 -21.78 -3.48
CA GLY A 191 17.22 -22.97 -4.25
C GLY A 191 17.19 -22.73 -5.76
N VAL A 192 17.45 -21.51 -6.21
CA VAL A 192 17.37 -21.13 -7.62
C VAL A 192 18.76 -20.79 -8.14
N ASP A 193 19.07 -21.28 -9.37
CA ASP A 193 20.34 -20.98 -10.03
C ASP A 193 20.52 -19.47 -10.27
N PRO A 194 21.75 -18.92 -10.16
CA PRO A 194 22.03 -17.49 -10.35
C PRO A 194 21.53 -16.90 -11.68
N HIS A 195 21.42 -17.71 -12.72
CA HIS A 195 21.04 -17.27 -14.08
C HIS A 195 19.58 -17.54 -14.42
N THR A 196 18.85 -18.26 -13.57
CA THR A 196 17.42 -18.54 -13.78
C THR A 196 16.61 -17.26 -13.84
N PRO A 197 15.77 -17.02 -14.84
CA PRO A 197 14.86 -15.88 -14.87
C PRO A 197 13.81 -16.00 -13.75
N ILE A 198 13.66 -14.95 -12.93
CA ILE A 198 12.67 -14.91 -11.84
C ILE A 198 11.73 -13.74 -12.04
N VAL A 199 10.45 -14.05 -12.21
CA VAL A 199 9.35 -13.07 -12.08
C VAL A 199 8.82 -13.15 -10.65
N GLY A 200 8.74 -12.01 -9.96
CA GLY A 200 8.24 -11.97 -8.59
C GLY A 200 6.94 -11.19 -8.45
N VAL A 201 6.10 -11.60 -7.52
CA VAL A 201 4.99 -10.81 -6.98
C VAL A 201 5.19 -10.67 -5.48
N VAL A 202 5.09 -9.45 -4.97
CA VAL A 202 5.19 -9.17 -3.54
C VAL A 202 3.91 -8.51 -3.08
N GLY A 203 3.18 -9.15 -2.17
CA GLY A 203 1.94 -8.63 -1.64
C GLY A 203 1.05 -9.70 -1.03
N ARG A 204 -0.06 -9.26 -0.43
CA ARG A 204 -1.03 -10.18 0.17
C ARG A 204 -1.68 -11.07 -0.89
N LEU A 205 -1.85 -12.35 -0.60
CA LEU A 205 -2.55 -13.29 -1.47
C LEU A 205 -4.08 -13.08 -1.35
N GLU A 206 -4.55 -11.98 -1.92
CA GLU A 206 -5.95 -11.56 -1.92
C GLU A 206 -6.43 -11.29 -3.35
N ASP A 207 -7.75 -11.33 -3.58
CA ASP A 207 -8.35 -11.08 -4.90
C ASP A 207 -7.89 -9.76 -5.52
N GLN A 208 -7.72 -8.73 -4.69
CA GLN A 208 -7.23 -7.42 -5.12
C GLN A 208 -5.95 -7.52 -5.93
N LYS A 209 -5.01 -8.35 -5.50
CA LYS A 209 -3.66 -8.46 -6.09
C LYS A 209 -3.62 -9.28 -7.38
N GLY A 210 -4.72 -9.92 -7.75
CA GLY A 210 -4.90 -10.52 -9.06
C GLY A 210 -3.97 -11.69 -9.42
N HIS A 211 -3.36 -12.35 -8.43
CA HIS A 211 -2.40 -13.46 -8.62
C HIS A 211 -2.92 -14.52 -9.58
N ARG A 212 -4.23 -14.83 -9.55
CA ARG A 212 -4.85 -15.81 -10.44
C ARG A 212 -4.61 -15.53 -11.93
N TYR A 213 -4.64 -14.26 -12.32
CA TYR A 213 -4.42 -13.87 -13.72
C TYR A 213 -2.96 -14.04 -14.15
N LEU A 214 -2.03 -13.88 -13.21
CA LEU A 214 -0.63 -14.16 -13.46
C LEU A 214 -0.38 -15.68 -13.57
N LEU A 215 -1.03 -16.49 -12.73
CA LEU A 215 -0.99 -17.94 -12.85
C LEU A 215 -1.58 -18.41 -14.18
N ASP A 216 -2.68 -17.83 -14.66
CA ASP A 216 -3.26 -18.12 -15.99
C ASP A 216 -2.30 -17.70 -17.14
N ALA A 217 -1.51 -16.65 -16.94
CA ALA A 217 -0.51 -16.19 -17.92
C ALA A 217 0.77 -17.04 -17.94
N TRP A 218 1.10 -17.70 -16.81
CA TRP A 218 2.39 -18.34 -16.58
C TRP A 218 2.71 -19.52 -17.51
N PRO A 219 1.77 -20.38 -17.95
CA PRO A 219 2.05 -21.43 -18.92
C PRO A 219 2.63 -20.91 -20.24
N ALA A 220 2.25 -19.70 -20.68
CA ALA A 220 2.83 -19.10 -21.87
C ALA A 220 4.29 -18.69 -21.63
N VAL A 221 4.63 -18.23 -20.42
CA VAL A 221 6.00 -17.87 -20.04
C VAL A 221 6.89 -19.11 -19.96
N THR A 222 6.43 -20.18 -19.29
CA THR A 222 7.22 -21.42 -19.14
C THR A 222 7.40 -22.20 -20.42
N ARG A 223 6.51 -22.02 -21.42
CA ARG A 223 6.68 -22.61 -22.75
C ARG A 223 7.93 -22.04 -23.47
N ASP A 224 8.15 -20.72 -23.37
CA ASP A 224 9.25 -20.03 -24.05
C ASP A 224 10.51 -19.95 -23.16
N PHE A 225 10.34 -19.97 -21.85
CA PHE A 225 11.40 -19.98 -20.82
C PHE A 225 11.16 -21.11 -19.80
N PRO A 226 11.48 -22.38 -20.11
CA PRO A 226 11.18 -23.53 -19.26
C PRO A 226 11.82 -23.46 -17.86
N ASP A 227 12.96 -22.82 -17.76
CA ASP A 227 13.69 -22.66 -16.49
C ASP A 227 13.19 -21.48 -15.64
N ALA A 228 12.33 -20.62 -16.17
CA ALA A 228 11.82 -19.47 -15.44
C ALA A 228 11.09 -19.87 -14.16
N ARG A 229 11.21 -19.07 -13.11
CA ARG A 229 10.52 -19.26 -11.83
C ARG A 229 9.60 -18.07 -11.53
N LEU A 230 8.44 -18.40 -11.02
CA LEU A 230 7.48 -17.45 -10.47
C LEU A 230 7.57 -17.45 -8.95
N LEU A 231 7.96 -16.33 -8.35
CA LEU A 231 8.10 -16.16 -6.92
C LEU A 231 6.90 -15.40 -6.36
N LEU A 232 6.08 -16.04 -5.54
CA LEU A 232 4.94 -15.45 -4.85
C LEU A 232 5.33 -15.17 -3.40
N VAL A 233 5.58 -13.88 -3.10
CA VAL A 233 6.04 -13.42 -1.78
C VAL A 233 4.87 -12.80 -1.04
N GLY A 234 4.41 -13.45 0.01
CA GLY A 234 3.29 -13.02 0.84
C GLY A 234 2.40 -14.16 1.25
N ASP A 235 1.36 -13.83 2.01
CA ASP A 235 0.33 -14.76 2.46
C ASP A 235 -1.04 -14.07 2.40
N GLY A 236 -2.13 -14.83 2.55
CA GLY A 236 -3.47 -14.29 2.51
C GLY A 236 -4.56 -15.34 2.29
N SER A 237 -5.80 -14.87 2.27
CA SER A 237 -6.99 -15.75 2.23
C SER A 237 -7.09 -16.59 0.95
N ARG A 238 -6.37 -16.23 -0.11
CA ARG A 238 -6.39 -16.94 -1.41
C ARG A 238 -5.29 -17.97 -1.58
N ARG A 239 -4.45 -18.19 -0.57
CA ARG A 239 -3.30 -19.11 -0.66
C ARG A 239 -3.69 -20.48 -1.18
N GLU A 240 -4.63 -21.15 -0.53
CA GLU A 240 -5.07 -22.52 -0.90
C GLU A 240 -5.65 -22.56 -2.32
N ALA A 241 -6.45 -21.56 -2.70
CA ALA A 241 -7.04 -21.49 -4.04
C ALA A 241 -5.96 -21.30 -5.11
N LEU A 242 -4.92 -20.51 -4.85
CA LEU A 242 -3.81 -20.31 -5.78
C LEU A 242 -2.94 -21.56 -5.90
N GLU A 243 -2.69 -22.28 -4.82
CA GLU A 243 -1.97 -23.57 -4.84
C GLU A 243 -2.75 -24.63 -5.63
N ALA A 244 -4.07 -24.67 -5.48
CA ALA A 244 -4.94 -25.55 -6.29
C ALA A 244 -4.89 -25.18 -7.79
N GLN A 245 -4.89 -23.88 -8.12
CA GLN A 245 -4.76 -23.40 -9.50
C GLN A 245 -3.40 -23.78 -10.10
N VAL A 246 -2.32 -23.60 -9.37
CA VAL A 246 -0.96 -24.01 -9.77
C VAL A 246 -0.91 -25.49 -10.12
N LYS A 247 -1.54 -26.34 -9.30
CA LYS A 247 -1.63 -27.78 -9.54
C LYS A 247 -2.47 -28.09 -10.78
N ALA A 248 -3.63 -27.43 -10.93
CA ALA A 248 -4.53 -27.64 -12.06
C ALA A 248 -3.89 -27.23 -13.40
N LEU A 249 -3.06 -26.18 -13.41
CA LEU A 249 -2.33 -25.73 -14.59
C LEU A 249 -1.04 -26.54 -14.88
N GLY A 250 -0.63 -27.45 -13.98
CA GLY A 250 0.58 -28.25 -14.15
C GLY A 250 1.88 -27.46 -14.03
N ILE A 251 1.86 -26.26 -13.43
CA ILE A 251 3.00 -25.34 -13.34
C ILE A 251 3.75 -25.40 -11.99
N ALA A 252 3.41 -26.35 -11.13
CA ALA A 252 3.97 -26.47 -9.77
C ALA A 252 5.51 -26.46 -9.72
N PRO A 253 6.26 -27.11 -10.65
CA PRO A 253 7.72 -27.08 -10.60
C PRO A 253 8.35 -25.69 -10.80
N SER A 254 7.61 -24.74 -11.38
CA SER A 254 8.09 -23.40 -11.70
C SER A 254 7.59 -22.31 -10.75
N VAL A 255 6.74 -22.63 -9.76
CA VAL A 255 6.12 -21.66 -8.84
C VAL A 255 6.60 -21.88 -7.41
N ILE A 256 7.11 -20.82 -6.79
CA ILE A 256 7.62 -20.82 -5.42
C ILE A 256 6.75 -19.91 -4.56
N PHE A 257 6.09 -20.47 -3.55
CA PHE A 257 5.38 -19.74 -2.51
C PHE A 257 6.30 -19.57 -1.30
N THR A 258 6.68 -18.35 -0.95
CA THR A 258 7.56 -18.10 0.20
C THR A 258 6.81 -17.91 1.51
N GLY A 259 5.50 -17.66 1.47
CA GLY A 259 4.77 -17.13 2.61
C GLY A 259 5.13 -15.68 2.90
N PHE A 260 4.72 -15.18 4.05
CA PHE A 260 5.06 -13.84 4.50
C PHE A 260 6.58 -13.68 4.70
N ARG A 261 7.14 -12.58 4.18
CA ARG A 261 8.55 -12.24 4.29
C ARG A 261 8.69 -10.82 4.82
N ALA A 262 9.49 -10.64 5.87
CA ALA A 262 9.84 -9.32 6.41
C ALA A 262 10.98 -8.66 5.60
N ASP A 263 11.83 -9.46 4.95
CA ASP A 263 12.99 -9.04 4.17
C ASP A 263 12.63 -8.79 2.69
N VAL A 264 11.62 -7.92 2.45
CA VAL A 264 11.09 -7.63 1.11
C VAL A 264 12.18 -7.13 0.16
N ALA A 265 13.10 -6.28 0.63
CA ALA A 265 14.23 -5.79 -0.17
C ALA A 265 15.07 -6.94 -0.75
N ARG A 266 15.34 -7.98 0.07
CA ARG A 266 16.07 -9.17 -0.35
C ARG A 266 15.30 -10.00 -1.38
N MET A 267 13.97 -10.11 -1.23
CA MET A 267 13.13 -10.80 -2.22
C MET A 267 13.08 -10.02 -3.54
N LEU A 268 12.98 -8.70 -3.50
CA LEU A 268 13.05 -7.84 -4.68
C LEU A 268 14.43 -7.88 -5.35
N ASP A 269 15.49 -8.13 -4.61
CA ASP A 269 16.83 -8.29 -5.17
C ASP A 269 17.00 -9.63 -5.92
N ALA A 270 16.31 -10.67 -5.47
CA ALA A 270 16.34 -11.99 -6.12
C ALA A 270 15.66 -12.01 -7.49
N ILE A 271 14.62 -11.20 -7.72
CA ILE A 271 13.83 -11.21 -8.96
C ILE A 271 14.47 -10.40 -10.09
N ASP A 272 14.05 -10.67 -11.33
CA ASP A 272 14.42 -9.90 -12.52
C ASP A 272 13.35 -8.91 -12.92
N VAL A 273 12.08 -9.28 -12.75
CA VAL A 273 10.90 -8.49 -13.10
C VAL A 273 9.89 -8.58 -11.96
N LEU A 274 9.35 -7.44 -11.51
CA LEU A 274 8.17 -7.45 -10.65
C LEU A 274 6.91 -7.53 -11.52
N ALA A 275 6.02 -8.47 -11.24
CA ALA A 275 4.66 -8.48 -11.76
C ALA A 275 3.69 -7.91 -10.70
N LEU A 276 2.82 -6.99 -11.09
CA LEU A 276 1.78 -6.40 -10.24
C LEU A 276 0.42 -6.51 -10.95
N PRO A 277 -0.22 -7.69 -10.99
CA PRO A 277 -1.44 -7.95 -11.75
C PRO A 277 -2.72 -7.49 -11.04
N SER A 278 -2.63 -6.44 -10.23
CA SER A 278 -3.68 -5.98 -9.34
C SER A 278 -4.96 -5.55 -10.08
N LEU A 279 -6.10 -5.74 -9.44
CA LEU A 279 -7.41 -5.30 -9.95
C LEU A 279 -7.73 -3.84 -9.59
N TYR A 280 -7.15 -3.36 -8.51
CA TYR A 280 -7.21 -1.97 -8.05
C TYR A 280 -6.07 -1.68 -7.07
N GLU A 281 -5.58 -0.43 -7.09
CA GLU A 281 -4.50 0.06 -6.22
C GLU A 281 -4.76 1.52 -5.83
N GLY A 282 -4.28 1.95 -4.67
CA GLY A 282 -4.22 3.38 -4.37
C GLY A 282 -3.00 4.01 -5.01
N MET A 283 -1.84 3.70 -4.45
CA MET A 283 -0.51 3.91 -5.00
C MET A 283 0.35 2.73 -4.53
N PRO A 284 0.81 1.85 -5.44
CA PRO A 284 1.42 0.58 -5.04
C PRO A 284 2.84 0.75 -4.50
N LEU A 285 3.00 0.61 -3.19
CA LEU A 285 4.30 0.70 -2.51
C LEU A 285 5.30 -0.32 -3.05
N THR A 286 4.84 -1.53 -3.37
CA THR A 286 5.71 -2.59 -3.91
C THR A 286 6.31 -2.23 -5.27
N ALA A 287 5.56 -1.48 -6.11
CA ALA A 287 6.10 -0.98 -7.38
C ALA A 287 7.18 0.09 -7.14
N ILE A 288 6.98 0.97 -6.15
CA ILE A 288 8.01 1.95 -5.71
C ILE A 288 9.25 1.23 -5.21
N GLU A 289 9.09 0.20 -4.37
CA GLU A 289 10.20 -0.60 -3.83
C GLU A 289 10.96 -1.35 -4.93
N ALA A 290 10.24 -1.98 -5.87
CA ALA A 290 10.86 -2.69 -6.99
C ALA A 290 11.63 -1.75 -7.92
N ALA A 291 11.04 -0.60 -8.25
CA ALA A 291 11.72 0.42 -9.05
C ALA A 291 12.96 0.95 -8.32
N ALA A 292 12.90 1.18 -7.00
CA ALA A 292 14.07 1.55 -6.20
C ALA A 292 15.18 0.49 -6.24
N MET A 293 14.81 -0.78 -6.37
CA MET A 293 15.72 -1.92 -6.57
C MET A 293 16.16 -2.11 -8.02
N ALA A 294 15.90 -1.13 -8.91
CA ALA A 294 16.16 -1.20 -10.34
C ALA A 294 15.51 -2.42 -11.03
N ARG A 295 14.35 -2.88 -10.53
CA ARG A 295 13.57 -3.95 -11.16
C ARG A 295 12.49 -3.34 -12.05
N PRO A 296 12.45 -3.69 -13.35
CA PRO A 296 11.36 -3.26 -14.21
C PRO A 296 10.06 -3.87 -13.73
N VAL A 297 8.96 -3.13 -13.87
CA VAL A 297 7.65 -3.53 -13.36
C VAL A 297 6.70 -3.81 -14.53
N VAL A 298 6.07 -4.97 -14.54
CA VAL A 298 4.91 -5.28 -15.39
C VAL A 298 3.67 -5.18 -14.51
N ALA A 299 2.87 -4.14 -14.70
CA ALA A 299 1.73 -3.85 -13.85
C ALA A 299 0.43 -3.64 -14.65
N THR A 300 -0.69 -3.83 -13.99
CA THR A 300 -1.98 -3.46 -14.56
C THR A 300 -2.19 -1.94 -14.48
N ALA A 301 -2.77 -1.36 -15.56
CA ALA A 301 -3.08 0.07 -15.66
C ALA A 301 -4.33 0.41 -14.84
N VAL A 302 -4.25 0.31 -13.51
CA VAL A 302 -5.35 0.57 -12.59
C VAL A 302 -5.00 1.68 -11.61
N ASP A 303 -5.97 2.54 -11.32
CA ASP A 303 -5.90 3.61 -10.31
C ASP A 303 -4.56 4.37 -10.32
N GLY A 304 -3.84 4.43 -9.19
CA GLY A 304 -2.56 5.13 -9.06
C GLY A 304 -1.34 4.38 -9.62
N THR A 305 -1.48 3.18 -10.19
CA THR A 305 -0.36 2.42 -10.75
C THR A 305 0.37 3.17 -11.89
N PRO A 306 -0.33 3.84 -12.85
CA PRO A 306 0.33 4.62 -13.90
C PRO A 306 1.12 5.84 -13.41
N GLU A 307 0.90 6.27 -12.17
CA GLU A 307 1.68 7.35 -11.55
C GLU A 307 3.06 6.89 -11.07
N VAL A 308 3.22 5.58 -10.85
CA VAL A 308 4.48 4.94 -10.43
C VAL A 308 5.19 4.29 -11.61
N VAL A 309 4.45 3.60 -12.49
CA VAL A 309 5.00 2.86 -13.64
C VAL A 309 4.64 3.59 -14.93
N GLU A 310 5.65 4.01 -15.68
CA GLU A 310 5.46 4.63 -16.99
C GLU A 310 5.70 3.60 -18.11
N HIS A 311 4.63 3.38 -18.92
CA HIS A 311 4.64 2.38 -19.98
C HIS A 311 5.76 2.59 -20.99
N GLY A 312 6.62 1.57 -21.20
CA GLY A 312 7.74 1.59 -22.12
C GLY A 312 8.98 2.38 -21.64
N VAL A 313 8.91 3.01 -20.44
CA VAL A 313 9.98 3.85 -19.89
C VAL A 313 10.55 3.29 -18.58
N THR A 314 9.68 2.89 -17.64
CA THR A 314 10.10 2.29 -16.36
C THR A 314 9.58 0.87 -16.19
N GLY A 315 8.75 0.40 -17.11
CA GLY A 315 8.11 -0.90 -17.09
C GLY A 315 7.01 -0.99 -18.14
N PHE A 316 6.12 -1.95 -17.99
CA PHE A 316 4.96 -2.10 -18.87
C PHE A 316 3.65 -2.03 -18.09
N LEU A 317 2.68 -1.31 -18.66
CA LEU A 317 1.30 -1.29 -18.20
C LEU A 317 0.43 -2.14 -19.13
N VAL A 318 -0.37 -3.01 -18.55
CA VAL A 318 -1.30 -3.90 -19.26
C VAL A 318 -2.73 -3.74 -18.73
N PRO A 319 -3.76 -4.11 -19.50
CA PRO A 319 -5.14 -4.11 -18.97
C PRO A 319 -5.29 -5.09 -17.79
N PRO A 320 -6.12 -4.76 -16.79
CA PRO A 320 -6.40 -5.67 -15.67
C PRO A 320 -7.15 -6.91 -16.16
N ALA A 321 -6.99 -8.03 -15.43
CA ALA A 321 -7.61 -9.30 -15.73
C ALA A 321 -7.36 -9.81 -17.17
N ASN A 322 -6.18 -9.55 -17.72
CA ASN A 322 -5.80 -9.93 -19.08
C ASN A 322 -4.51 -10.77 -19.09
N PRO A 323 -4.60 -12.10 -18.89
CA PRO A 323 -3.46 -13.00 -18.89
C PRO A 323 -2.59 -12.94 -20.17
N PRO A 324 -3.15 -12.86 -21.41
CA PRO A 324 -2.35 -12.76 -22.63
C PRO A 324 -1.49 -11.48 -22.68
N ALA A 325 -2.04 -10.33 -22.29
CA ALA A 325 -1.28 -9.08 -22.25
C ALA A 325 -0.18 -9.14 -21.19
N LEU A 326 -0.46 -9.77 -20.04
CA LEU A 326 0.49 -9.94 -18.95
C LEU A 326 1.66 -10.84 -19.38
N SER A 327 1.38 -12.02 -19.97
CA SER A 327 2.42 -12.91 -20.46
C SER A 327 3.25 -12.25 -21.57
N GLY A 328 2.64 -11.54 -22.53
CA GLY A 328 3.36 -10.84 -23.59
C GLY A 328 4.34 -9.79 -23.08
N ALA A 329 3.93 -9.01 -22.07
CA ALA A 329 4.79 -8.01 -21.44
C ALA A 329 5.96 -8.67 -20.66
N LEU A 330 5.69 -9.77 -19.94
CA LEU A 330 6.74 -10.54 -19.26
C LEU A 330 7.74 -11.15 -20.23
N LEU A 331 7.26 -11.80 -21.30
CA LEU A 331 8.09 -12.39 -22.34
C LEU A 331 8.99 -11.34 -23.00
N THR A 332 8.48 -10.13 -23.25
CA THR A 332 9.27 -9.03 -23.82
C THR A 332 10.46 -8.66 -22.93
N LEU A 333 10.30 -8.65 -21.60
CA LEU A 333 11.39 -8.32 -20.68
C LEU A 333 12.35 -9.49 -20.47
N LEU A 334 11.85 -10.72 -20.44
CA LEU A 334 12.68 -11.90 -20.27
C LEU A 334 13.55 -12.19 -21.51
N ALA A 335 13.04 -11.86 -22.71
CA ALA A 335 13.76 -12.02 -23.97
C ALA A 335 14.83 -10.96 -24.21
N ASP A 336 14.74 -9.79 -23.57
CA ASP A 336 15.72 -8.68 -23.71
C ASP A 336 16.14 -8.18 -22.31
N PRO A 337 17.10 -8.88 -21.67
CA PRO A 337 17.60 -8.48 -20.34
C PRO A 337 18.23 -7.09 -20.30
N ASP A 338 18.83 -6.63 -21.41
CA ASP A 338 19.40 -5.28 -21.50
C ASP A 338 18.30 -4.21 -21.49
N ARG A 339 17.20 -4.44 -22.19
CA ARG A 339 16.03 -3.58 -22.11
C ARG A 339 15.42 -3.58 -20.71
N ALA A 340 15.25 -4.76 -20.10
CA ALA A 340 14.77 -4.91 -18.74
C ALA A 340 15.62 -4.08 -17.75
N ARG A 341 16.95 -4.18 -17.87
CA ARG A 341 17.89 -3.40 -17.06
C ARG A 341 17.73 -1.90 -17.27
N ARG A 342 17.69 -1.41 -18.51
CA ARG A 342 17.50 0.03 -18.81
C ARG A 342 16.20 0.57 -18.22
N LEU A 343 15.09 -0.18 -18.35
CA LEU A 343 13.81 0.23 -17.77
C LEU A 343 13.88 0.27 -16.23
N GLY A 344 14.53 -0.71 -15.63
CA GLY A 344 14.74 -0.76 -14.17
C GLY A 344 15.59 0.40 -13.66
N GLU A 345 16.71 0.71 -14.32
CA GLU A 345 17.58 1.84 -13.96
C GLU A 345 16.86 3.18 -14.09
N THR A 346 16.10 3.39 -15.17
CA THR A 346 15.27 4.59 -15.34
C THR A 346 14.18 4.66 -14.26
N GLY A 347 13.57 3.52 -13.93
CA GLY A 347 12.59 3.41 -12.85
C GLY A 347 13.19 3.81 -11.50
N ARG A 348 14.41 3.32 -11.21
CA ARG A 348 15.13 3.69 -9.98
C ARG A 348 15.37 5.19 -9.89
N GLN A 349 15.93 5.79 -10.93
CA GLN A 349 16.21 7.23 -10.94
C GLN A 349 14.94 8.04 -10.63
N ARG A 350 13.84 7.78 -11.33
CA ARG A 350 12.57 8.51 -11.11
C ARG A 350 11.97 8.26 -9.73
N THR A 351 12.14 7.06 -9.21
CA THR A 351 11.64 6.70 -7.87
C THR A 351 12.40 7.45 -6.78
N LEU A 352 13.72 7.55 -6.88
CA LEU A 352 14.54 8.30 -5.93
C LEU A 352 14.19 9.79 -5.91
N GLU A 353 13.78 10.35 -7.06
CA GLU A 353 13.39 11.76 -7.17
C GLU A 353 11.98 12.04 -6.63
N ARG A 354 11.04 11.09 -6.70
CA ARG A 354 9.61 11.37 -6.52
C ARG A 354 8.95 10.72 -5.32
N PHE A 355 9.50 9.60 -4.83
CA PHE A 355 8.83 8.76 -3.84
C PHE A 355 9.66 8.52 -2.58
N ASP A 356 10.51 9.49 -2.22
CA ASP A 356 11.23 9.46 -0.95
C ASP A 356 10.29 9.71 0.23
N LEU A 357 10.46 8.95 1.30
CA LEU A 357 9.65 9.05 2.51
C LEU A 357 9.70 10.44 3.15
N THR A 358 10.85 11.12 3.08
CA THR A 358 11.00 12.46 3.65
C THR A 358 10.07 13.47 2.97
N GLN A 359 9.93 13.36 1.64
CA GLN A 359 8.99 14.19 0.87
C GLN A 359 7.54 13.94 1.28
N GLN A 360 7.13 12.67 1.44
CA GLN A 360 5.79 12.33 1.90
C GLN A 360 5.52 12.87 3.30
N VAL A 361 6.46 12.68 4.24
CA VAL A 361 6.32 13.14 5.63
C VAL A 361 6.18 14.66 5.67
N GLU A 362 7.04 15.39 4.96
CA GLU A 362 7.00 16.86 4.95
C GLU A 362 5.70 17.39 4.29
N ALA A 363 5.29 16.82 3.16
CA ALA A 363 4.04 17.19 2.51
C ALA A 363 2.82 16.92 3.41
N THR A 364 2.82 15.78 4.12
CA THR A 364 1.77 15.43 5.08
C THR A 364 1.78 16.39 6.28
N ALA A 365 2.95 16.70 6.83
CA ALA A 365 3.10 17.66 7.93
C ALA A 365 2.63 19.07 7.52
N ALA A 366 2.92 19.49 6.28
CA ALA A 366 2.44 20.76 5.74
C ALA A 366 0.90 20.82 5.69
N VAL A 367 0.24 19.72 5.30
CA VAL A 367 -1.24 19.64 5.36
C VAL A 367 -1.72 19.81 6.80
N TYR A 368 -1.13 19.09 7.78
CA TYR A 368 -1.52 19.21 9.19
C TYR A 368 -1.31 20.63 9.73
N ARG A 369 -0.17 21.28 9.42
CA ARG A 369 0.10 22.67 9.81
C ARG A 369 -0.93 23.65 9.23
N SER A 370 -1.34 23.43 7.97
CA SER A 370 -2.28 24.32 7.27
C SER A 370 -3.69 24.32 7.86
N VAL A 371 -4.07 23.23 8.54
CA VAL A 371 -5.43 23.03 9.09
C VAL A 371 -5.47 23.07 10.62
N ALA A 372 -4.31 23.06 11.28
CA ALA A 372 -4.26 23.20 12.73
C ALA A 372 -4.73 24.60 13.14
N THR A 373 -5.86 24.66 13.80
CA THR A 373 -6.31 25.91 14.46
C THR A 373 -5.35 26.20 15.61
N ARG A 374 -4.54 27.22 15.43
CA ARG A 374 -3.65 27.71 16.50
C ARG A 374 -4.54 28.31 17.60
N SER A 375 -4.62 27.62 18.75
CA SER A 375 -5.19 28.18 19.99
C SER A 375 -4.13 29.01 20.73
#